data_f0086641a6633816d1395ab2b154d854
#
_entry.id   f0086641a6633816d1395ab2b154d854
#
_cell.length_a   1.000
_cell.length_b   1.000
_cell.length_c   1.000
_cell.angle_alpha   90.00
_cell.angle_beta   90.00
_cell.angle_gamma   90.00
#
_symmetry.space_group_name_H-M   'P 1'
#
loop_
_entity.id
_entity.type
_entity.pdbx_description
1 polymer ?
#
loop_
_entity_poly.entity_id
_entity_poly.type
_entity_poly.pdbx_seq_one_letter_code
_entity_poly.pdbx_strand_id
1 'polypeptide(L)'
;LLGEAIKRDPKFLSAWCLLSLVHLDLYWNGFDHTDVRRNLARSATDEAVSLHPDASETHVALANYDYYALRDYDGALVELALVRRNRPNDPDVFAVSGAIHRRQGRWEETIREWARFAELDPRNLAPIQGEAEVYAALGRFSEAAHTFSQALKVSPSDVDIRENLALLAYCERADLEPSRALNAAILEGEPSAVETSSYFRLIGALAERDARTARAALATFPASGWREATNFVMPRDWFAGVVARTFGDRTGAQKALNAARTHVETVVRDQSGYAQAWSALGLIDAGLGRKEEAIREGRRACELLPVSKDAWEGPTLVGNLAEVYAWTGKTDLALQQLKQAVQLPSGMGGGSLYYGGLKCDPRWDPLRGDPRFAAMVASLAPKQKR
;
A
#
# COMPACT_ATOMS: atom_id res chain seq x y z
N LEU A 1 -19.91 -5.73 -20.40
CA LEU A 1 -19.90 -7.19 -20.61
C LEU A 1 -20.74 -7.92 -19.58
N LEU A 2 -20.46 -7.83 -18.27
CA LEU A 2 -21.20 -8.56 -17.21
C LEU A 2 -22.69 -8.19 -17.20
N GLY A 3 -23.04 -6.92 -17.28
CA GLY A 3 -24.43 -6.47 -17.38
C GLY A 3 -25.17 -7.05 -18.60
N GLU A 4 -24.50 -7.21 -19.74
CA GLU A 4 -25.10 -7.86 -20.92
C GLU A 4 -25.26 -9.38 -20.75
N ALA A 5 -24.32 -10.04 -20.05
CA ALA A 5 -24.45 -11.45 -19.72
C ALA A 5 -25.67 -11.68 -18.82
N ILE A 6 -25.81 -10.89 -17.76
CA ILE A 6 -26.94 -10.93 -16.82
C ILE A 6 -28.28 -10.62 -17.51
N LYS A 7 -28.33 -9.66 -18.44
CA LYS A 7 -29.55 -9.40 -19.22
C LYS A 7 -29.99 -10.59 -20.09
N ARG A 8 -29.01 -11.35 -20.61
CA ARG A 8 -29.29 -12.55 -21.42
C ARG A 8 -29.68 -13.74 -20.57
N ASP A 9 -29.03 -13.92 -19.44
CA ASP A 9 -29.33 -14.95 -18.47
C ASP A 9 -29.30 -14.37 -17.04
N PRO A 10 -30.45 -13.93 -16.50
CA PRO A 10 -30.53 -13.42 -15.13
C PRO A 10 -30.17 -14.44 -14.05
N LYS A 11 -30.12 -15.74 -14.39
CA LYS A 11 -29.74 -16.83 -13.46
C LYS A 11 -28.26 -17.20 -13.54
N PHE A 12 -27.46 -16.45 -14.31
CA PHE A 12 -26.04 -16.72 -14.44
C PHE A 12 -25.29 -16.33 -13.16
N LEU A 13 -25.21 -17.26 -12.21
CA LEU A 13 -24.61 -17.05 -10.88
C LEU A 13 -23.21 -16.40 -10.94
N SER A 14 -22.29 -17.00 -11.73
CA SER A 14 -20.91 -16.53 -11.80
C SER A 14 -20.80 -15.08 -12.32
N ALA A 15 -21.75 -14.62 -13.16
CA ALA A 15 -21.77 -13.23 -13.61
C ALA A 15 -22.13 -12.26 -12.49
N TRP A 16 -23.05 -12.64 -11.59
CA TRP A 16 -23.40 -11.86 -10.41
C TRP A 16 -22.25 -11.81 -9.40
N CYS A 17 -21.62 -12.96 -9.10
CA CYS A 17 -20.46 -13.04 -8.22
C CYS A 17 -19.30 -12.16 -8.73
N LEU A 18 -19.01 -12.25 -10.03
CA LEU A 18 -17.94 -11.42 -10.64
C LEU A 18 -18.33 -9.94 -10.69
N LEU A 19 -19.59 -9.59 -10.89
CA LEU A 19 -20.04 -8.19 -10.85
C LEU A 19 -19.86 -7.60 -9.45
N SER A 20 -20.21 -8.37 -8.40
CA SER A 20 -19.92 -7.97 -7.02
C SER A 20 -18.43 -7.70 -6.81
N LEU A 21 -17.57 -8.65 -7.20
CA LEU A 21 -16.13 -8.52 -7.05
C LEU A 21 -15.57 -7.28 -7.77
N VAL A 22 -16.02 -7.00 -9.01
CA VAL A 22 -15.60 -5.78 -9.74
C VAL A 22 -16.00 -4.51 -8.99
N HIS A 23 -17.22 -4.46 -8.41
CA HIS A 23 -17.63 -3.31 -7.60
C HIS A 23 -16.79 -3.19 -6.32
N LEU A 24 -16.45 -4.30 -5.68
CA LEU A 24 -15.59 -4.36 -4.50
C LEU A 24 -14.17 -3.90 -4.81
N ASP A 25 -13.61 -4.32 -5.94
CA ASP A 25 -12.28 -3.87 -6.39
C ASP A 25 -12.21 -2.37 -6.62
N LEU A 26 -13.23 -1.80 -7.28
CA LEU A 26 -13.31 -0.35 -7.50
C LEU A 26 -13.43 0.41 -6.17
N TYR A 27 -14.21 -0.13 -5.23
CA TYR A 27 -14.37 0.45 -3.88
C TYR A 27 -13.08 0.36 -3.07
N TRP A 28 -12.50 -0.84 -2.96
CA TRP A 28 -11.33 -1.12 -2.15
C TRP A 28 -10.08 -0.38 -2.62
N ASN A 29 -9.87 -0.36 -3.93
CA ASN A 29 -8.72 0.28 -4.54
C ASN A 29 -8.85 1.82 -4.65
N GLY A 30 -9.90 2.41 -4.09
CA GLY A 30 -10.06 3.86 -4.02
C GLY A 30 -10.39 4.55 -5.35
N PHE A 31 -10.73 3.78 -6.40
CA PHE A 31 -11.25 4.36 -7.64
C PHE A 31 -12.63 4.97 -7.44
N ASP A 32 -13.45 4.36 -6.56
CA ASP A 32 -14.77 4.83 -6.21
C ASP A 32 -15.14 4.29 -4.81
N HIS A 33 -14.62 4.91 -3.75
CA HIS A 33 -14.85 4.48 -2.36
C HIS A 33 -16.16 5.06 -1.78
N THR A 34 -17.21 5.09 -2.62
CA THR A 34 -18.52 5.63 -2.24
C THR A 34 -19.47 4.56 -1.71
N ASP A 35 -20.44 4.99 -0.90
CA ASP A 35 -21.53 4.11 -0.46
C ASP A 35 -22.36 3.58 -1.65
N VAL A 36 -22.46 4.35 -2.73
CA VAL A 36 -23.15 3.91 -3.96
C VAL A 36 -22.44 2.69 -4.54
N ARG A 37 -21.10 2.73 -4.64
CA ARG A 37 -20.32 1.60 -5.14
C ARG A 37 -20.45 0.37 -4.24
N ARG A 38 -20.37 0.56 -2.93
CA ARG A 38 -20.57 -0.49 -1.94
C ARG A 38 -21.96 -1.13 -2.03
N ASN A 39 -23.00 -0.33 -2.22
CA ASN A 39 -24.37 -0.81 -2.37
C ASN A 39 -24.57 -1.59 -3.69
N LEU A 40 -23.90 -1.21 -4.79
CA LEU A 40 -23.91 -1.98 -6.03
C LEU A 40 -23.27 -3.36 -5.84
N ALA A 41 -22.16 -3.44 -5.10
CA ALA A 41 -21.56 -4.72 -4.74
C ALA A 41 -22.53 -5.57 -3.91
N ARG A 42 -23.19 -4.96 -2.90
CA ARG A 42 -24.19 -5.64 -2.06
C ARG A 42 -25.32 -6.22 -2.89
N SER A 43 -25.92 -5.42 -3.77
CA SER A 43 -27.02 -5.87 -4.62
C SER A 43 -26.62 -7.06 -5.49
N ALA A 44 -25.41 -7.03 -6.07
CA ALA A 44 -24.93 -8.17 -6.87
C ALA A 44 -24.68 -9.43 -6.02
N THR A 45 -24.19 -9.28 -4.78
CA THR A 45 -24.03 -10.39 -3.82
C THR A 45 -25.39 -10.96 -3.42
N ASP A 46 -26.38 -10.11 -3.12
CA ASP A 46 -27.72 -10.55 -2.71
C ASP A 46 -28.43 -11.34 -3.83
N GLU A 47 -28.23 -10.95 -5.09
CA GLU A 47 -28.74 -11.73 -6.23
C GLU A 47 -28.07 -13.11 -6.31
N ALA A 48 -26.76 -13.22 -6.10
CA ALA A 48 -26.07 -14.49 -6.06
C ALA A 48 -26.62 -15.40 -4.93
N VAL A 49 -26.85 -14.84 -3.74
CA VAL A 49 -27.48 -15.55 -2.60
C VAL A 49 -28.90 -16.00 -2.95
N SER A 50 -29.70 -15.15 -3.58
CA SER A 50 -31.07 -15.47 -4.00
C SER A 50 -31.13 -16.63 -4.99
N LEU A 51 -30.14 -16.69 -5.90
CA LEU A 51 -30.10 -17.76 -6.93
C LEU A 51 -29.64 -19.10 -6.37
N HIS A 52 -28.53 -19.11 -5.65
CA HIS A 52 -27.90 -20.34 -5.14
C HIS A 52 -27.20 -20.07 -3.80
N PRO A 53 -27.93 -20.07 -2.67
CA PRO A 53 -27.37 -19.69 -1.35
C PRO A 53 -26.21 -20.57 -0.89
N ASP A 54 -26.27 -21.87 -1.22
CA ASP A 54 -25.28 -22.86 -0.76
C ASP A 54 -24.14 -23.10 -1.77
N ALA A 55 -24.09 -22.35 -2.88
CA ALA A 55 -23.04 -22.52 -3.87
C ALA A 55 -21.70 -21.96 -3.35
N SER A 56 -20.60 -22.67 -3.65
CA SER A 56 -19.25 -22.18 -3.27
C SER A 56 -18.95 -20.81 -3.82
N GLU A 57 -19.37 -20.48 -5.05
CA GLU A 57 -19.23 -19.16 -5.66
C GLU A 57 -19.95 -18.06 -4.87
N THR A 58 -21.13 -18.38 -4.32
CA THR A 58 -21.91 -17.46 -3.47
C THR A 58 -21.20 -17.19 -2.16
N HIS A 59 -20.68 -18.23 -1.51
CA HIS A 59 -19.90 -18.08 -0.28
C HIS A 59 -18.59 -17.27 -0.52
N VAL A 60 -17.93 -17.43 -1.66
CA VAL A 60 -16.78 -16.59 -2.04
C VAL A 60 -17.20 -15.13 -2.23
N ALA A 61 -18.35 -14.87 -2.88
CA ALA A 61 -18.87 -13.51 -3.07
C ALA A 61 -19.23 -12.85 -1.72
N LEU A 62 -19.85 -13.59 -0.78
CA LEU A 62 -20.13 -13.14 0.58
C LEU A 62 -18.83 -12.81 1.33
N ALA A 63 -17.86 -13.73 1.31
CA ALA A 63 -16.56 -13.51 1.95
C ALA A 63 -15.86 -12.26 1.42
N ASN A 64 -15.87 -12.06 0.10
CA ASN A 64 -15.30 -10.85 -0.50
C ASN A 64 -16.05 -9.59 -0.08
N TYR A 65 -17.38 -9.62 0.00
CA TYR A 65 -18.16 -8.48 0.46
C TYR A 65 -17.84 -8.13 1.92
N ASP A 66 -17.82 -9.13 2.81
CA ASP A 66 -17.48 -8.95 4.22
C ASP A 66 -16.06 -8.40 4.38
N TYR A 67 -15.10 -8.93 3.63
CA TYR A 67 -13.70 -8.48 3.65
C TYR A 67 -13.51 -7.06 3.10
N TYR A 68 -13.92 -6.81 1.86
CA TYR A 68 -13.61 -5.56 1.16
C TYR A 68 -14.54 -4.40 1.57
N ALA A 69 -15.86 -4.67 1.74
CA ALA A 69 -16.84 -3.64 1.99
C ALA A 69 -17.05 -3.33 3.47
N LEU A 70 -17.05 -4.38 4.32
CA LEU A 70 -17.39 -4.25 5.74
C LEU A 70 -16.16 -4.31 6.65
N ARG A 71 -15.04 -4.89 6.20
CA ARG A 71 -13.89 -5.27 7.03
C ARG A 71 -14.33 -6.18 8.18
N ASP A 72 -15.35 -7.00 7.95
CA ASP A 72 -15.75 -8.11 8.82
C ASP A 72 -14.90 -9.34 8.47
N TYR A 73 -13.72 -9.39 9.05
CA TYR A 73 -12.75 -10.43 8.78
C TYR A 73 -13.18 -11.79 9.29
N ASP A 74 -13.86 -11.83 10.43
CA ASP A 74 -14.32 -13.08 11.02
C ASP A 74 -15.50 -13.66 10.23
N GLY A 75 -16.45 -12.83 9.82
CA GLY A 75 -17.55 -13.22 8.92
C GLY A 75 -17.01 -13.78 7.59
N ALA A 76 -16.08 -13.08 6.96
CA ALA A 76 -15.45 -13.55 5.73
C ALA A 76 -14.76 -14.90 5.89
N LEU A 77 -14.04 -15.16 6.99
CA LEU A 77 -13.39 -16.45 7.24
C LEU A 77 -14.40 -17.58 7.48
N VAL A 78 -15.59 -17.30 8.06
CA VAL A 78 -16.67 -18.28 8.20
C VAL A 78 -17.18 -18.72 6.82
N GLU A 79 -17.42 -17.79 5.92
CA GLU A 79 -17.85 -18.08 4.55
C GLU A 79 -16.79 -18.89 3.78
N LEU A 80 -15.51 -18.50 3.87
CA LEU A 80 -14.42 -19.25 3.24
C LEU A 80 -14.24 -20.65 3.82
N ALA A 81 -14.56 -20.88 5.10
CA ALA A 81 -14.53 -22.22 5.70
C ALA A 81 -15.59 -23.14 5.09
N LEU A 82 -16.75 -22.61 4.68
CA LEU A 82 -17.77 -23.38 3.96
C LEU A 82 -17.27 -23.80 2.57
N VAL A 83 -16.63 -22.86 1.84
CA VAL A 83 -16.02 -23.18 0.53
C VAL A 83 -14.94 -24.25 0.69
N ARG A 84 -14.05 -24.13 1.69
CA ARG A 84 -12.95 -25.07 1.94
C ARG A 84 -13.43 -26.50 2.22
N ARG A 85 -14.60 -26.68 2.84
CA ARG A 85 -15.19 -28.02 3.05
C ARG A 85 -15.55 -28.70 1.75
N ASN A 86 -16.09 -27.94 0.79
CA ASN A 86 -16.56 -28.46 -0.48
C ASN A 86 -15.42 -28.51 -1.54
N ARG A 87 -14.51 -27.56 -1.47
CA ARG A 87 -13.41 -27.34 -2.43
C ARG A 87 -12.10 -27.10 -1.68
N PRO A 88 -11.48 -28.14 -1.07
CA PRO A 88 -10.35 -28.01 -0.14
C PRO A 88 -9.05 -27.49 -0.78
N ASN A 89 -8.95 -27.53 -2.11
CA ASN A 89 -7.80 -27.03 -2.87
C ASN A 89 -8.18 -25.85 -3.79
N ASP A 90 -9.22 -25.10 -3.44
CA ASP A 90 -9.57 -23.89 -4.17
C ASP A 90 -8.56 -22.79 -3.88
N PRO A 91 -7.76 -22.33 -4.86
CA PRO A 91 -6.71 -21.34 -4.63
C PRO A 91 -7.26 -20.00 -4.11
N ASP A 92 -8.45 -19.58 -4.56
CA ASP A 92 -9.05 -18.30 -4.14
C ASP A 92 -9.29 -18.26 -2.63
N VAL A 93 -9.65 -19.41 -2.02
CA VAL A 93 -9.82 -19.50 -0.56
C VAL A 93 -8.53 -19.17 0.17
N PHE A 94 -7.39 -19.69 -0.32
CA PHE A 94 -6.09 -19.44 0.29
C PHE A 94 -5.62 -17.98 0.06
N ALA A 95 -5.85 -17.44 -1.14
CA ALA A 95 -5.53 -16.05 -1.46
C ALA A 95 -6.25 -15.08 -0.52
N VAL A 96 -7.58 -15.23 -0.40
CA VAL A 96 -8.43 -14.32 0.40
C VAL A 96 -8.20 -14.54 1.90
N SER A 97 -8.10 -15.78 2.38
CA SER A 97 -7.80 -16.07 3.79
C SER A 97 -6.46 -15.46 4.22
N GLY A 98 -5.42 -15.59 3.38
CA GLY A 98 -4.12 -14.97 3.63
C GLY A 98 -4.19 -13.45 3.71
N ALA A 99 -4.94 -12.81 2.80
CA ALA A 99 -5.16 -11.38 2.81
C ALA A 99 -5.91 -10.92 4.09
N ILE A 100 -6.92 -11.67 4.53
CA ILE A 100 -7.65 -11.40 5.77
C ILE A 100 -6.73 -11.53 6.99
N HIS A 101 -5.99 -12.64 7.09
CA HIS A 101 -5.05 -12.87 8.20
C HIS A 101 -4.00 -11.75 8.28
N ARG A 102 -3.51 -11.25 7.14
CA ARG A 102 -2.62 -10.08 7.10
C ARG A 102 -3.26 -8.84 7.74
N ARG A 103 -4.53 -8.56 7.46
CA ARG A 103 -5.26 -7.43 8.06
C ARG A 103 -5.51 -7.62 9.55
N GLN A 104 -5.63 -8.87 10.01
CA GLN A 104 -5.75 -9.20 11.43
C GLN A 104 -4.41 -9.23 12.17
N GLY A 105 -3.27 -9.05 11.48
CA GLY A 105 -1.93 -9.17 12.06
C GLY A 105 -1.51 -10.62 12.36
N ARG A 106 -2.18 -11.60 11.75
CA ARG A 106 -1.90 -13.04 11.88
C ARG A 106 -0.87 -13.46 10.83
N TRP A 107 0.37 -13.02 11.03
CA TRP A 107 1.41 -13.07 10.02
C TRP A 107 1.80 -14.48 9.57
N GLU A 108 1.96 -15.40 10.52
CA GLU A 108 2.33 -16.78 10.20
C GLU A 108 1.18 -17.54 9.50
N GLU A 109 -0.07 -17.20 9.81
CA GLU A 109 -1.23 -17.69 9.07
C GLU A 109 -1.23 -17.15 7.63
N THR A 110 -0.97 -15.86 7.45
CA THR A 110 -0.84 -15.25 6.12
C THR A 110 0.19 -15.98 5.27
N ILE A 111 1.39 -16.18 5.82
CA ILE A 111 2.49 -16.89 5.13
C ILE A 111 2.07 -18.31 4.76
N ARG A 112 1.45 -19.06 5.67
CA ARG A 112 1.00 -20.44 5.37
C ARG A 112 -0.07 -20.50 4.28
N GLU A 113 -1.06 -19.60 4.33
CA GLU A 113 -2.14 -19.57 3.32
C GLU A 113 -1.57 -19.19 1.94
N TRP A 114 -0.70 -18.21 1.86
CA TRP A 114 -0.13 -17.79 0.58
C TRP A 114 0.93 -18.74 0.02
N ALA A 115 1.71 -19.40 0.87
CA ALA A 115 2.57 -20.51 0.43
C ALA A 115 1.72 -21.66 -0.17
N ARG A 116 0.59 -22.00 0.46
CA ARG A 116 -0.32 -23.00 -0.10
C ARG A 116 -0.96 -22.55 -1.42
N PHE A 117 -1.34 -21.29 -1.52
CA PHE A 117 -1.80 -20.71 -2.78
C PHE A 117 -0.75 -20.88 -3.89
N ALA A 118 0.52 -20.52 -3.63
CA ALA A 118 1.61 -20.62 -4.60
C ALA A 118 1.85 -22.06 -5.11
N GLU A 119 1.59 -23.07 -4.27
CA GLU A 119 1.63 -24.48 -4.71
C GLU A 119 0.49 -24.83 -5.67
N LEU A 120 -0.69 -24.22 -5.48
CA LEU A 120 -1.91 -24.53 -6.26
C LEU A 120 -1.99 -23.72 -7.56
N ASP A 121 -1.57 -22.45 -7.54
CA ASP A 121 -1.51 -21.56 -8.71
C ASP A 121 -0.18 -20.79 -8.78
N PRO A 122 0.91 -21.42 -9.20
CA PRO A 122 2.23 -20.80 -9.22
C PRO A 122 2.40 -19.69 -10.27
N ARG A 123 1.41 -19.46 -11.14
CA ARG A 123 1.47 -18.39 -12.14
C ARG A 123 0.89 -17.07 -11.64
N ASN A 124 0.05 -17.11 -10.63
CA ASN A 124 -0.47 -15.89 -10.01
C ASN A 124 0.53 -15.40 -8.96
N LEU A 125 1.23 -14.32 -9.29
CA LEU A 125 2.32 -13.80 -8.46
C LEU A 125 1.86 -12.91 -7.31
N ALA A 126 0.61 -12.46 -7.30
CA ALA A 126 0.13 -11.47 -6.32
C ALA A 126 0.24 -11.96 -4.85
N PRO A 127 -0.17 -13.20 -4.49
CA PRO A 127 0.04 -13.71 -3.14
C PRO A 127 1.51 -13.96 -2.82
N ILE A 128 2.34 -14.35 -3.81
CA ILE A 128 3.78 -14.56 -3.61
C ILE A 128 4.48 -13.22 -3.31
N GLN A 129 4.13 -12.17 -4.03
CA GLN A 129 4.60 -10.80 -3.74
C GLN A 129 4.15 -10.35 -2.35
N GLY A 130 2.86 -10.58 -2.02
CA GLY A 130 2.32 -10.26 -0.70
C GLY A 130 3.02 -11.00 0.45
N GLU A 131 3.37 -12.28 0.25
CA GLU A 131 4.16 -13.06 1.20
C GLU A 131 5.56 -12.45 1.42
N ALA A 132 6.25 -12.09 0.32
CA ALA A 132 7.56 -11.44 0.41
C ALA A 132 7.48 -10.08 1.14
N GLU A 133 6.44 -9.30 0.89
CA GLU A 133 6.20 -8.05 1.63
C GLU A 133 5.96 -8.28 3.12
N VAL A 134 5.23 -9.34 3.49
CA VAL A 134 5.02 -9.71 4.90
C VAL A 134 6.34 -10.11 5.55
N TYR A 135 7.18 -10.91 4.88
CA TYR A 135 8.52 -11.19 5.39
C TYR A 135 9.34 -9.91 5.62
N ALA A 136 9.33 -8.99 4.66
CA ALA A 136 10.02 -7.70 4.80
C ALA A 136 9.48 -6.89 5.99
N ALA A 137 8.15 -6.82 6.14
CA ALA A 137 7.48 -6.12 7.24
C ALA A 137 7.84 -6.68 8.62
N LEU A 138 8.14 -7.98 8.69
CA LEU A 138 8.62 -8.67 9.90
C LEU A 138 10.13 -8.54 10.10
N GLY A 139 10.85 -7.79 9.24
CA GLY A 139 12.32 -7.71 9.27
C GLY A 139 13.03 -8.98 8.79
N ARG A 140 12.31 -9.92 8.19
CA ARG A 140 12.82 -11.19 7.65
C ARG A 140 13.29 -11.02 6.21
N PHE A 141 14.27 -10.10 6.01
CA PHE A 141 14.70 -9.66 4.68
C PHE A 141 15.29 -10.78 3.81
N SER A 142 15.93 -11.79 4.42
CA SER A 142 16.47 -12.95 3.69
C SER A 142 15.36 -13.80 3.09
N GLU A 143 14.29 -14.04 3.84
CA GLU A 143 13.11 -14.77 3.35
C GLU A 143 12.37 -13.95 2.29
N ALA A 144 12.20 -12.64 2.51
CA ALA A 144 11.62 -11.75 1.51
C ALA A 144 12.38 -11.79 0.17
N ALA A 145 13.72 -11.69 0.22
CA ALA A 145 14.57 -11.78 -0.97
C ALA A 145 14.46 -13.13 -1.67
N HIS A 146 14.39 -14.22 -0.89
CA HIS A 146 14.19 -15.56 -1.45
C HIS A 146 12.85 -15.66 -2.17
N THR A 147 11.75 -15.22 -1.55
CA THR A 147 10.40 -15.29 -2.11
C THR A 147 10.27 -14.43 -3.38
N PHE A 148 10.77 -13.18 -3.40
CA PHE A 148 10.84 -12.38 -4.63
C PHE A 148 11.66 -13.04 -5.72
N SER A 149 12.80 -13.69 -5.37
CA SER A 149 13.62 -14.40 -6.33
C SER A 149 12.92 -15.63 -6.91
N GLN A 150 12.05 -16.31 -6.16
CA GLN A 150 11.21 -17.38 -6.69
C GLN A 150 10.17 -16.82 -7.68
N ALA A 151 9.52 -15.71 -7.35
CA ALA A 151 8.57 -15.04 -8.25
C ALA A 151 9.24 -14.65 -9.58
N LEU A 152 10.48 -14.16 -9.55
CA LEU A 152 11.25 -13.82 -10.75
C LEU A 152 11.65 -15.03 -11.62
N LYS A 153 11.62 -16.26 -11.10
CA LYS A 153 11.76 -17.45 -11.95
C LYS A 153 10.55 -17.69 -12.83
N VAL A 154 9.37 -17.23 -12.39
CA VAL A 154 8.11 -17.33 -13.14
C VAL A 154 7.97 -16.15 -14.10
N SER A 155 8.28 -14.93 -13.65
CA SER A 155 8.22 -13.70 -14.46
C SER A 155 9.51 -12.89 -14.34
N PRO A 156 10.56 -13.21 -15.09
CA PRO A 156 11.88 -12.56 -14.96
C PRO A 156 11.90 -11.07 -15.29
N SER A 157 10.96 -10.61 -16.12
CA SER A 157 10.83 -9.22 -16.56
C SER A 157 9.85 -8.40 -15.74
N ASP A 158 9.26 -8.94 -14.67
CA ASP A 158 8.33 -8.20 -13.83
C ASP A 158 9.07 -7.06 -13.10
N VAL A 159 8.73 -5.83 -13.47
CA VAL A 159 9.42 -4.62 -12.99
C VAL A 159 9.17 -4.41 -11.51
N ASP A 160 7.93 -4.60 -11.06
CA ASP A 160 7.56 -4.36 -9.65
C ASP A 160 8.28 -5.33 -8.72
N ILE A 161 8.40 -6.61 -9.10
CA ILE A 161 9.12 -7.61 -8.29
C ILE A 161 10.62 -7.30 -8.28
N ARG A 162 11.21 -6.93 -9.41
CA ARG A 162 12.64 -6.56 -9.51
C ARG A 162 12.96 -5.35 -8.63
N GLU A 163 12.11 -4.32 -8.68
CA GLU A 163 12.27 -3.10 -7.87
C GLU A 163 12.07 -3.38 -6.38
N ASN A 164 11.06 -4.16 -6.00
CA ASN A 164 10.85 -4.52 -4.61
C ASN A 164 12.01 -5.35 -4.05
N LEU A 165 12.55 -6.29 -4.83
CA LEU A 165 13.75 -7.05 -4.44
C LEU A 165 14.96 -6.13 -4.24
N ALA A 166 15.18 -5.18 -5.15
CA ALA A 166 16.27 -4.22 -5.04
C ALA A 166 16.08 -3.27 -3.84
N LEU A 167 14.84 -2.88 -3.54
CA LEU A 167 14.48 -2.00 -2.43
C LEU A 167 14.76 -2.61 -1.05
N LEU A 168 14.78 -3.95 -0.92
CA LEU A 168 15.08 -4.61 0.37
C LEU A 168 16.43 -4.17 0.96
N ALA A 169 17.44 -3.98 0.12
CA ALA A 169 18.76 -3.52 0.57
C ALA A 169 18.72 -2.11 1.16
N TYR A 170 17.91 -1.24 0.59
CA TYR A 170 17.66 0.09 1.13
C TYR A 170 16.88 0.01 2.46
N CYS A 171 15.79 -0.76 2.50
CA CYS A 171 15.00 -0.92 3.72
C CYS A 171 15.85 -1.44 4.88
N GLU A 172 16.63 -2.50 4.67
CA GLU A 172 17.41 -3.17 5.71
C GLU A 172 18.64 -2.37 6.15
N ARG A 173 19.44 -1.84 5.21
CA ARG A 173 20.79 -1.31 5.50
C ARG A 173 21.11 0.04 4.86
N ALA A 174 20.12 0.73 4.30
CA ALA A 174 20.28 1.99 3.59
C ALA A 174 21.23 1.91 2.37
N ASP A 175 21.24 0.76 1.71
CA ASP A 175 22.06 0.51 0.52
C ASP A 175 21.19 0.65 -0.75
N LEU A 176 21.46 1.69 -1.53
CA LEU A 176 20.75 2.00 -2.77
C LEU A 176 21.41 1.41 -4.03
N GLU A 177 22.57 0.74 -3.89
CA GLU A 177 23.29 0.24 -5.04
C GLU A 177 22.48 -0.74 -5.90
N PRO A 178 21.74 -1.74 -5.34
CA PRO A 178 20.92 -2.62 -6.14
C PRO A 178 19.84 -1.89 -6.93
N SER A 179 19.17 -0.90 -6.32
CA SER A 179 18.15 -0.09 -7.00
C SER A 179 18.76 0.79 -8.09
N ARG A 180 19.94 1.37 -7.87
CA ARG A 180 20.67 2.14 -8.92
C ARG A 180 21.03 1.29 -10.10
N ALA A 181 21.62 0.12 -9.87
CA ALA A 181 22.02 -0.80 -10.94
C ALA A 181 20.81 -1.24 -11.78
N LEU A 182 19.69 -1.60 -11.11
CA LEU A 182 18.46 -1.97 -11.79
C LEU A 182 17.89 -0.81 -12.62
N ASN A 183 17.83 0.37 -12.05
CA ASN A 183 17.30 1.56 -12.73
C ASN A 183 18.16 1.97 -13.93
N ALA A 184 19.48 1.85 -13.85
CA ALA A 184 20.38 2.08 -15.00
C ALA A 184 20.08 1.09 -16.14
N ALA A 185 19.95 -0.20 -15.82
CA ALA A 185 19.63 -1.23 -16.81
C ALA A 185 18.25 -0.99 -17.48
N ILE A 186 17.24 -0.59 -16.71
CA ILE A 186 15.90 -0.25 -17.24
C ILE A 186 16.00 0.94 -18.20
N LEU A 187 16.71 2.00 -17.82
CA LEU A 187 16.85 3.20 -18.66
C LEU A 187 17.58 2.92 -19.98
N GLU A 188 18.54 1.99 -19.99
CA GLU A 188 19.32 1.62 -21.16
C GLU A 188 18.59 0.65 -22.09
N GLY A 189 17.83 -0.30 -21.54
CA GLY A 189 17.33 -1.45 -22.31
C GLY A 189 15.83 -1.67 -22.30
N GLU A 190 15.05 -1.03 -21.42
CA GLU A 190 13.64 -1.34 -21.19
C GLU A 190 12.73 -0.09 -21.22
N PRO A 191 12.53 0.56 -22.38
CA PRO A 191 11.76 1.82 -22.46
C PRO A 191 10.34 1.71 -21.91
N SER A 192 9.68 0.55 -22.04
CA SER A 192 8.33 0.30 -21.53
C SER A 192 8.26 0.23 -19.98
N ALA A 193 9.38 -0.03 -19.31
CA ALA A 193 9.48 -0.12 -17.86
C ALA A 193 9.81 1.23 -17.20
N VAL A 194 10.18 2.26 -17.97
CA VAL A 194 10.66 3.55 -17.45
C VAL A 194 9.60 4.27 -16.62
N GLU A 195 8.33 4.21 -17.01
CA GLU A 195 7.23 4.82 -16.25
C GLU A 195 7.01 4.07 -14.93
N THR A 196 6.91 2.75 -14.95
CA THR A 196 6.71 1.92 -13.76
C THR A 196 7.86 2.06 -12.76
N SER A 197 9.12 2.11 -13.23
CA SER A 197 10.29 2.28 -12.34
C SER A 197 10.47 3.71 -11.82
N SER A 198 9.70 4.68 -12.31
CA SER A 198 9.90 6.11 -11.98
C SER A 198 9.75 6.43 -10.50
N TYR A 199 8.84 5.74 -9.80
CA TYR A 199 8.66 5.89 -8.35
C TYR A 199 9.92 5.46 -7.57
N PHE A 200 10.48 4.31 -7.87
CA PHE A 200 11.67 3.78 -7.19
C PHE A 200 12.90 4.64 -7.48
N ARG A 201 13.05 5.13 -8.72
CA ARG A 201 14.10 6.10 -9.08
C ARG A 201 13.94 7.41 -8.30
N LEU A 202 12.70 7.88 -8.14
CA LEU A 202 12.42 9.10 -7.39
C LEU A 202 12.82 8.96 -5.92
N ILE A 203 12.46 7.85 -5.28
CA ILE A 203 12.82 7.58 -3.88
C ILE A 203 14.34 7.50 -3.71
N GLY A 204 15.04 6.77 -4.57
CA GLY A 204 16.49 6.68 -4.54
C GLY A 204 17.15 8.05 -4.70
N ALA A 205 16.70 8.83 -5.68
CA ALA A 205 17.23 10.18 -5.91
C ALA A 205 16.96 11.15 -4.74
N LEU A 206 15.81 11.07 -4.10
CA LEU A 206 15.49 11.86 -2.90
C LEU A 206 16.39 11.45 -1.72
N ALA A 207 16.60 10.15 -1.51
CA ALA A 207 17.46 9.63 -0.45
C ALA A 207 18.93 10.07 -0.63
N GLU A 208 19.40 10.14 -1.88
CA GLU A 208 20.76 10.59 -2.25
C GLU A 208 20.89 12.10 -2.42
N ARG A 209 19.77 12.86 -2.29
CA ARG A 209 19.75 14.31 -2.56
C ARG A 209 20.18 14.67 -3.99
N ASP A 210 19.91 13.82 -4.96
CA ASP A 210 20.17 14.08 -6.37
C ASP A 210 18.98 14.76 -7.04
N ALA A 211 19.04 16.10 -7.12
CA ALA A 211 18.01 16.93 -7.72
C ALA A 211 17.81 16.66 -9.23
N ARG A 212 18.87 16.28 -9.95
CA ARG A 212 18.81 16.01 -11.39
C ARG A 212 18.01 14.75 -11.65
N THR A 213 18.40 13.65 -11.00
CA THR A 213 17.72 12.37 -11.13
C THR A 213 16.29 12.43 -10.61
N ALA A 214 16.03 13.13 -9.49
CA ALA A 214 14.67 13.30 -8.97
C ALA A 214 13.74 13.99 -9.98
N ARG A 215 14.19 15.07 -10.63
CA ARG A 215 13.42 15.76 -11.67
C ARG A 215 13.22 14.90 -12.91
N ALA A 216 14.24 14.14 -13.33
CA ALA A 216 14.14 13.22 -14.46
C ALA A 216 13.15 12.07 -14.18
N ALA A 217 13.17 11.51 -12.97
CA ALA A 217 12.21 10.50 -12.55
C ALA A 217 10.78 11.05 -12.53
N LEU A 218 10.60 12.27 -12.00
CA LEU A 218 9.30 12.94 -11.98
C LEU A 218 8.77 13.26 -13.39
N ALA A 219 9.63 13.50 -14.37
CA ALA A 219 9.22 13.75 -15.76
C ALA A 219 8.55 12.53 -16.41
N THR A 220 8.97 11.32 -16.02
CA THR A 220 8.39 10.04 -16.49
C THR A 220 7.38 9.44 -15.51
N PHE A 221 7.02 10.15 -14.44
CA PHE A 221 6.11 9.68 -13.41
C PHE A 221 4.67 9.60 -13.94
N PRO A 222 3.88 8.55 -13.58
CA PRO A 222 2.50 8.43 -14.05
C PRO A 222 1.66 9.67 -13.75
N ALA A 223 0.88 10.12 -14.73
CA ALA A 223 0.00 11.27 -14.55
C ALA A 223 -1.07 11.04 -13.48
N SER A 224 -1.50 9.80 -13.30
CA SER A 224 -2.45 9.37 -12.26
C SER A 224 -1.89 9.46 -10.85
N GLY A 225 -0.57 9.52 -10.68
CA GLY A 225 0.09 9.41 -9.38
C GLY A 225 0.54 7.98 -9.07
N TRP A 226 0.80 7.69 -7.80
CA TRP A 226 1.33 6.40 -7.36
C TRP A 226 0.73 5.95 -6.01
N ARG A 227 0.59 4.63 -5.85
CA ARG A 227 0.30 4.03 -4.54
C ARG A 227 1.61 3.76 -3.79
N GLU A 228 1.78 4.40 -2.65
CA GLU A 228 2.89 4.06 -1.77
C GLU A 228 2.56 2.80 -0.94
N ALA A 229 2.25 2.95 0.34
CA ALA A 229 1.98 1.83 1.25
C ALA A 229 0.48 1.69 1.62
N THR A 230 -0.40 2.39 0.94
CA THR A 230 -1.86 2.34 1.17
C THR A 230 -2.63 2.15 -0.13
N ASN A 231 -3.91 1.82 -0.03
CA ASN A 231 -4.79 1.71 -1.20
C ASN A 231 -5.20 3.07 -1.80
N PHE A 232 -4.57 4.16 -1.42
CA PHE A 232 -4.81 5.49 -1.99
C PHE A 232 -3.75 5.84 -3.03
N VAL A 233 -4.19 6.34 -4.18
CA VAL A 233 -3.29 6.87 -5.21
C VAL A 233 -2.94 8.30 -4.86
N MET A 234 -1.73 8.54 -4.36
CA MET A 234 -1.20 9.88 -4.15
C MET A 234 -1.03 10.57 -5.50
N PRO A 235 -1.60 11.77 -5.70
CA PRO A 235 -1.48 12.47 -6.97
C PRO A 235 -0.02 12.81 -7.30
N ARG A 236 0.33 12.82 -8.59
CA ARG A 236 1.67 13.19 -9.07
C ARG A 236 2.17 14.51 -8.49
N ASP A 237 1.27 15.46 -8.28
CA ASP A 237 1.58 16.77 -7.72
C ASP A 237 2.08 16.72 -6.27
N TRP A 238 1.70 15.72 -5.48
CA TRP A 238 2.32 15.46 -4.17
C TRP A 238 3.81 15.19 -4.32
N PHE A 239 4.20 14.29 -5.20
CA PHE A 239 5.61 13.94 -5.44
C PHE A 239 6.39 15.14 -5.99
N ALA A 240 5.78 15.93 -6.89
CA ALA A 240 6.36 17.19 -7.37
C ALA A 240 6.60 18.17 -6.23
N GLY A 241 5.65 18.27 -5.31
CA GLY A 241 5.74 19.11 -4.11
C GLY A 241 6.87 18.66 -3.17
N VAL A 242 7.00 17.34 -2.94
CA VAL A 242 8.10 16.78 -2.12
C VAL A 242 9.46 17.05 -2.76
N VAL A 243 9.60 16.84 -4.07
CA VAL A 243 10.84 17.17 -4.82
C VAL A 243 11.19 18.66 -4.68
N ALA A 244 10.25 19.54 -4.99
CA ALA A 244 10.46 20.98 -4.92
C ALA A 244 10.86 21.42 -3.50
N ARG A 245 10.17 20.93 -2.48
CA ARG A 245 10.48 21.19 -1.06
C ARG A 245 11.89 20.71 -0.69
N THR A 246 12.25 19.47 -1.07
CA THR A 246 13.55 18.87 -0.75
C THR A 246 14.71 19.69 -1.32
N PHE A 247 14.54 20.24 -2.51
CA PHE A 247 15.59 21.02 -3.20
C PHE A 247 15.42 22.54 -3.08
N GLY A 248 14.60 23.02 -2.14
CA GLY A 248 14.51 24.42 -1.76
C GLY A 248 13.68 25.30 -2.70
N ASP A 249 12.96 24.74 -3.66
CA ASP A 249 12.02 25.48 -4.52
C ASP A 249 10.68 25.67 -3.80
N ARG A 250 10.62 26.72 -2.98
CA ARG A 250 9.42 27.04 -2.18
C ARG A 250 8.19 27.34 -3.05
N THR A 251 8.39 28.07 -4.16
CA THR A 251 7.30 28.44 -5.06
C THR A 251 6.73 27.21 -5.78
N GLY A 252 7.63 26.37 -6.32
CA GLY A 252 7.24 25.11 -6.95
C GLY A 252 6.55 24.17 -5.98
N ALA A 253 7.06 24.05 -4.74
CA ALA A 253 6.44 23.23 -3.70
C ALA A 253 5.02 23.71 -3.38
N GLN A 254 4.84 25.02 -3.16
CA GLN A 254 3.53 25.60 -2.86
C GLN A 254 2.53 25.37 -4.00
N LYS A 255 2.96 25.57 -5.27
CA LYS A 255 2.12 25.36 -6.44
C LYS A 255 1.68 23.90 -6.56
N ALA A 256 2.61 22.97 -6.48
CA ALA A 256 2.34 21.54 -6.63
C ALA A 256 1.47 21.00 -5.48
N LEU A 257 1.80 21.33 -4.24
CA LEU A 257 1.01 20.88 -3.08
C LEU A 257 -0.41 21.46 -3.08
N ASN A 258 -0.63 22.71 -3.55
CA ASN A 258 -1.99 23.23 -3.71
C ASN A 258 -2.79 22.47 -4.79
N ALA A 259 -2.17 22.07 -5.90
CA ALA A 259 -2.81 21.25 -6.91
C ALA A 259 -3.19 19.85 -6.33
N ALA A 260 -2.24 19.21 -5.63
CA ALA A 260 -2.51 17.94 -4.93
C ALA A 260 -3.65 18.07 -3.94
N ARG A 261 -3.66 19.16 -3.14
CA ARG A 261 -4.69 19.45 -2.15
C ARG A 261 -6.07 19.53 -2.77
N THR A 262 -6.22 20.29 -3.86
CA THR A 262 -7.51 20.47 -4.55
C THR A 262 -8.11 19.13 -4.97
N HIS A 263 -7.27 18.21 -5.48
CA HIS A 263 -7.70 16.87 -5.86
C HIS A 263 -8.12 16.05 -4.63
N VAL A 264 -7.27 15.94 -3.61
CA VAL A 264 -7.52 15.08 -2.44
C VAL A 264 -8.66 15.61 -1.57
N GLU A 265 -8.82 16.93 -1.44
CA GLU A 265 -9.94 17.56 -0.73
C GLU A 265 -11.30 17.19 -1.37
N THR A 266 -11.35 17.08 -2.69
CA THR A 266 -12.55 16.60 -3.39
C THR A 266 -12.85 15.15 -3.02
N VAL A 267 -11.82 14.27 -3.01
CA VAL A 267 -11.99 12.87 -2.59
C VAL A 267 -12.50 12.78 -1.16
N VAL A 268 -11.89 13.51 -0.23
CA VAL A 268 -12.30 13.51 1.20
C VAL A 268 -13.73 14.01 1.38
N ARG A 269 -14.12 15.05 0.65
CA ARG A 269 -15.50 15.58 0.70
C ARG A 269 -16.52 14.55 0.20
N ASP A 270 -16.24 13.91 -0.90
CA ASP A 270 -17.15 12.98 -1.56
C ASP A 270 -17.12 11.57 -0.92
N GLN A 271 -16.03 11.24 -0.20
CA GLN A 271 -15.75 9.95 0.42
C GLN A 271 -15.22 10.11 1.86
N SER A 272 -16.02 10.73 2.73
CA SER A 272 -15.61 11.15 4.08
C SER A 272 -15.19 10.01 5.02
N GLY A 273 -15.52 8.76 4.71
CA GLY A 273 -15.08 7.54 5.41
C GLY A 273 -13.73 6.98 4.94
N TYR A 274 -13.10 7.56 3.90
CA TYR A 274 -11.88 7.04 3.31
C TYR A 274 -10.64 7.50 4.08
N ALA A 275 -10.18 6.68 5.03
CA ALA A 275 -9.08 6.99 5.95
C ALA A 275 -7.78 7.40 5.24
N GLN A 276 -7.44 6.71 4.16
CA GLN A 276 -6.22 6.93 3.40
C GLN A 276 -6.22 8.30 2.70
N ALA A 277 -7.38 8.76 2.23
CA ALA A 277 -7.52 10.10 1.66
C ALA A 277 -7.35 11.20 2.72
N TRP A 278 -7.86 11.00 3.94
CA TRP A 278 -7.62 11.89 5.07
C TRP A 278 -6.14 11.97 5.44
N SER A 279 -5.44 10.82 5.44
CA SER A 279 -3.99 10.77 5.67
C SER A 279 -3.21 11.54 4.61
N ALA A 280 -3.57 11.37 3.33
CA ALA A 280 -2.97 12.09 2.22
C ALA A 280 -3.18 13.60 2.32
N LEU A 281 -4.41 14.04 2.67
CA LEU A 281 -4.72 15.45 2.86
C LEU A 281 -3.89 16.06 4.00
N GLY A 282 -3.77 15.34 5.12
CA GLY A 282 -2.95 15.76 6.25
C GLY A 282 -1.47 15.94 5.90
N LEU A 283 -0.88 15.04 5.12
CA LEU A 283 0.50 15.17 4.61
C LEU A 283 0.65 16.40 3.71
N ILE A 284 -0.29 16.61 2.79
CA ILE A 284 -0.28 17.76 1.88
C ILE A 284 -0.41 19.08 2.64
N ASP A 285 -1.35 19.17 3.58
CA ASP A 285 -1.56 20.37 4.38
C ASP A 285 -0.37 20.65 5.33
N ALA A 286 0.30 19.60 5.84
CA ALA A 286 1.56 19.77 6.56
C ALA A 286 2.65 20.37 5.67
N GLY A 287 2.77 19.92 4.42
CA GLY A 287 3.68 20.45 3.42
C GLY A 287 3.40 21.91 3.04
N LEU A 288 2.13 22.32 3.07
CA LEU A 288 1.66 23.69 2.85
C LEU A 288 1.82 24.59 4.09
N GLY A 289 2.16 24.03 5.25
CA GLY A 289 2.27 24.76 6.53
C GLY A 289 0.93 25.02 7.23
N ARG A 290 -0.15 24.34 6.84
CA ARG A 290 -1.50 24.39 7.43
C ARG A 290 -1.56 23.46 8.64
N LYS A 291 -0.92 23.86 9.72
CA LYS A 291 -0.55 22.98 10.85
C LYS A 291 -1.77 22.36 11.56
N GLU A 292 -2.77 23.14 11.86
CA GLU A 292 -3.94 22.72 12.62
C GLU A 292 -4.82 21.76 11.79
N GLU A 293 -5.02 22.08 10.51
CA GLU A 293 -5.73 21.24 9.55
C GLU A 293 -5.02 19.91 9.38
N ALA A 294 -3.72 19.94 9.07
CA ALA A 294 -2.90 18.75 8.86
C ALA A 294 -2.95 17.77 10.04
N ILE A 295 -2.85 18.29 11.27
CA ILE A 295 -2.91 17.47 12.49
C ILE A 295 -4.31 16.85 12.67
N ARG A 296 -5.37 17.64 12.45
CA ARG A 296 -6.75 17.14 12.54
C ARG A 296 -7.01 16.03 11.52
N GLU A 297 -6.58 16.22 10.31
CA GLU A 297 -6.75 15.28 9.19
C GLU A 297 -5.98 13.99 9.40
N GLY A 298 -4.69 14.08 9.79
CA GLY A 298 -3.88 12.91 10.10
C GLY A 298 -4.43 12.10 11.28
N ARG A 299 -4.94 12.76 12.33
CA ARG A 299 -5.64 12.08 13.45
C ARG A 299 -6.92 11.41 12.98
N ARG A 300 -7.71 12.10 12.15
CA ARG A 300 -8.94 11.55 11.60
C ARG A 300 -8.70 10.28 10.81
N ALA A 301 -7.62 10.21 10.04
CA ALA A 301 -7.22 9.00 9.33
C ALA A 301 -7.00 7.81 10.28
N CYS A 302 -6.23 8.02 11.36
CA CYS A 302 -5.95 6.98 12.36
C CYS A 302 -7.22 6.56 13.15
N GLU A 303 -8.18 7.47 13.36
CA GLU A 303 -9.48 7.15 13.99
C GLU A 303 -10.35 6.28 13.07
N LEU A 304 -10.39 6.59 11.78
CA LEU A 304 -11.18 5.85 10.78
C LEU A 304 -10.64 4.44 10.56
N LEU A 305 -9.33 4.28 10.55
CA LEU A 305 -8.67 3.00 10.34
C LEU A 305 -7.55 2.76 11.37
N PRO A 306 -7.91 2.45 12.62
CA PRO A 306 -6.91 2.13 13.65
C PRO A 306 -6.20 0.79 13.34
N VAL A 307 -5.00 0.62 13.87
CA VAL A 307 -4.19 -0.62 13.72
C VAL A 307 -4.96 -1.86 14.18
N SER A 308 -5.81 -1.74 15.20
CA SER A 308 -6.66 -2.82 15.68
C SER A 308 -7.71 -3.28 14.67
N LYS A 309 -8.07 -2.43 13.71
CA LYS A 309 -9.01 -2.75 12.62
C LYS A 309 -8.29 -3.23 11.36
N ASP A 310 -7.08 -2.74 11.12
CA ASP A 310 -6.27 -3.13 9.96
C ASP A 310 -4.78 -3.07 10.33
N ALA A 311 -4.21 -4.23 10.63
CA ALA A 311 -2.82 -4.34 11.05
C ALA A 311 -1.81 -4.15 9.91
N TRP A 312 -2.26 -4.02 8.67
CA TRP A 312 -1.40 -3.77 7.51
C TRP A 312 -1.34 -2.30 7.11
N GLU A 313 -2.50 -1.65 6.95
CA GLU A 313 -2.55 -0.24 6.55
C GLU A 313 -2.52 0.74 7.73
N GLY A 314 -3.09 0.36 8.87
CA GLY A 314 -3.10 1.18 10.08
C GLY A 314 -1.71 1.69 10.50
N PRO A 315 -0.65 0.84 10.51
CA PRO A 315 0.71 1.27 10.78
C PRO A 315 1.23 2.37 9.87
N THR A 316 0.90 2.32 8.57
CA THR A 316 1.26 3.37 7.61
C THR A 316 0.60 4.71 7.97
N LEU A 317 -0.70 4.70 8.34
CA LEU A 317 -1.39 5.92 8.76
C LEU A 317 -0.78 6.51 10.04
N VAL A 318 -0.34 5.64 10.97
CA VAL A 318 0.40 6.05 12.17
C VAL A 318 1.74 6.71 11.81
N GLY A 319 2.47 6.15 10.84
CA GLY A 319 3.70 6.71 10.30
C GLY A 319 3.50 8.05 9.61
N ASN A 320 2.46 8.16 8.79
CA ASN A 320 2.10 9.41 8.11
C ASN A 320 1.73 10.51 9.12
N LEU A 321 1.03 10.17 10.21
CA LEU A 321 0.76 11.13 11.28
C LEU A 321 2.04 11.58 11.97
N ALA A 322 3.05 10.72 12.14
CA ALA A 322 4.35 11.12 12.65
C ALA A 322 5.05 12.11 11.71
N GLU A 323 4.96 11.91 10.39
CA GLU A 323 5.46 12.85 9.38
C GLU A 323 4.72 14.19 9.44
N VAL A 324 3.39 14.19 9.55
CA VAL A 324 2.57 15.39 9.77
C VAL A 324 3.05 16.17 10.99
N TYR A 325 3.27 15.51 12.13
CA TYR A 325 3.81 16.15 13.32
C TYR A 325 5.22 16.72 13.10
N ALA A 326 6.09 15.98 12.41
CA ALA A 326 7.44 16.46 12.09
C ALA A 326 7.41 17.74 11.23
N TRP A 327 6.59 17.76 10.18
CA TRP A 327 6.49 18.89 9.26
C TRP A 327 5.77 20.09 9.87
N THR A 328 4.90 19.88 10.86
CA THR A 328 4.22 20.96 11.59
C THR A 328 5.01 21.47 12.81
N GLY A 329 6.21 20.92 13.06
CA GLY A 329 7.10 21.33 14.15
C GLY A 329 6.69 20.80 15.53
N LYS A 330 5.88 19.75 15.58
CA LYS A 330 5.48 19.07 16.83
C LYS A 330 6.42 17.89 17.12
N THR A 331 7.69 18.18 17.32
CA THR A 331 8.79 17.21 17.42
C THR A 331 8.52 16.09 18.45
N ASP A 332 8.04 16.42 19.65
CA ASP A 332 7.77 15.41 20.69
C ASP A 332 6.65 14.44 20.27
N LEU A 333 5.58 14.95 19.67
CA LEU A 333 4.50 14.12 19.14
C LEU A 333 4.98 13.28 17.95
N ALA A 334 5.81 13.85 17.08
CA ALA A 334 6.39 13.12 15.96
C ALA A 334 7.23 11.94 16.43
N LEU A 335 8.11 12.14 17.40
CA LEU A 335 8.96 11.07 17.96
C LEU A 335 8.15 10.03 18.72
N GLN A 336 7.14 10.44 19.47
CA GLN A 336 6.23 9.52 20.16
C GLN A 336 5.49 8.62 19.16
N GLN A 337 4.92 9.23 18.11
CA GLN A 337 4.15 8.54 17.09
C GLN A 337 5.04 7.61 16.26
N LEU A 338 6.23 8.10 15.87
CA LEU A 338 7.20 7.32 15.10
C LEU A 338 7.71 6.10 15.87
N LYS A 339 7.94 6.25 17.19
CA LYS A 339 8.33 5.13 18.05
C LYS A 339 7.28 4.01 18.05
N GLN A 340 6.00 4.34 17.93
CA GLN A 340 4.94 3.34 17.79
C GLN A 340 4.97 2.73 16.38
N ALA A 341 5.05 3.57 15.33
CA ALA A 341 5.01 3.12 13.95
C ALA A 341 6.11 2.11 13.60
N VAL A 342 7.35 2.36 14.04
CA VAL A 342 8.49 1.48 13.73
C VAL A 342 8.49 0.13 14.46
N GLN A 343 7.58 -0.07 15.41
CA GLN A 343 7.38 -1.37 16.08
C GLN A 343 6.29 -2.22 15.40
N LEU A 344 5.59 -1.65 14.43
CA LEU A 344 4.48 -2.30 13.75
C LEU A 344 4.92 -2.77 12.36
N PRO A 345 4.62 -4.01 11.97
CA PRO A 345 4.80 -4.43 10.59
C PRO A 345 4.00 -3.53 9.64
N SER A 346 4.63 -3.05 8.59
CA SER A 346 4.01 -2.18 7.59
C SER A 346 4.54 -2.49 6.19
N GLY A 347 3.77 -2.20 5.15
CA GLY A 347 4.19 -2.35 3.77
C GLY A 347 5.47 -1.55 3.47
N MET A 348 6.26 -2.03 2.50
CA MET A 348 7.56 -1.41 2.18
C MET A 348 7.47 0.04 1.69
N GLY A 349 6.40 0.43 1.00
CA GLY A 349 6.02 1.79 0.60
C GLY A 349 7.13 2.83 0.54
N GLY A 350 8.10 2.67 -0.37
CA GLY A 350 9.28 3.52 -0.44
C GLY A 350 10.26 3.41 0.74
N GLY A 351 10.03 2.48 1.65
CA GLY A 351 10.93 2.23 2.77
C GLY A 351 10.88 3.27 3.90
N SER A 352 9.89 4.18 3.91
CA SER A 352 9.89 5.36 4.79
C SER A 352 9.97 5.06 6.29
N LEU A 353 9.41 3.94 6.75
CA LEU A 353 9.44 3.50 8.15
C LEU A 353 10.55 2.47 8.46
N TYR A 354 11.34 2.10 7.48
CA TYR A 354 12.49 1.21 7.64
C TYR A 354 13.77 1.98 7.94
N TYR A 355 14.81 1.26 8.33
CA TYR A 355 16.12 1.87 8.66
C TYR A 355 16.63 2.81 7.58
N GLY A 356 16.61 2.38 6.30
CA GLY A 356 17.08 3.21 5.19
C GLY A 356 16.26 4.47 5.00
N GLY A 357 14.92 4.36 5.07
CA GLY A 357 14.02 5.49 4.97
C GLY A 357 14.24 6.50 6.09
N LEU A 358 14.22 6.07 7.33
CA LEU A 358 14.47 6.95 8.48
C LEU A 358 15.86 7.61 8.41
N LYS A 359 16.85 6.88 7.90
CA LYS A 359 18.22 7.39 7.75
C LYS A 359 18.37 8.38 6.59
N CYS A 360 17.71 8.17 5.45
CA CYS A 360 18.03 8.86 4.20
C CYS A 360 16.88 9.71 3.64
N ASP A 361 15.61 9.38 3.89
CA ASP A 361 14.47 10.08 3.30
C ASP A 361 14.38 11.54 3.80
N PRO A 362 14.30 12.53 2.88
CA PRO A 362 14.17 13.95 3.24
C PRO A 362 12.92 14.30 4.04
N ARG A 363 11.89 13.46 4.00
CA ARG A 363 10.67 13.66 4.77
C ARG A 363 10.94 13.71 6.28
N TRP A 364 12.00 13.04 6.75
CA TRP A 364 12.43 13.03 8.15
C TRP A 364 13.45 14.10 8.50
N ASP A 365 13.85 14.98 7.58
CA ASP A 365 14.84 16.04 7.83
C ASP A 365 14.48 16.94 9.03
N PRO A 366 13.19 17.29 9.28
CA PRO A 366 12.85 18.10 10.46
C PRO A 366 13.23 17.48 11.80
N LEU A 367 13.45 16.16 11.87
CA LEU A 367 13.80 15.44 13.10
C LEU A 367 15.31 15.16 13.24
N ARG A 368 16.12 15.33 12.17
CA ARG A 368 17.54 14.90 12.16
C ARG A 368 18.42 15.58 13.19
N GLY A 369 18.05 16.78 13.63
CA GLY A 369 18.77 17.51 14.70
C GLY A 369 18.46 17.02 16.12
N ASP A 370 17.47 16.14 16.32
CA ASP A 370 17.09 15.63 17.64
C ASP A 370 17.84 14.34 17.98
N PRO A 371 18.58 14.28 19.11
CA PRO A 371 19.35 13.10 19.49
C PRO A 371 18.47 11.87 19.75
N ARG A 372 17.19 12.04 20.10
CA ARG A 372 16.23 10.94 20.28
C ARG A 372 15.89 10.29 18.94
N PHE A 373 15.77 11.07 17.87
CA PHE A 373 15.59 10.54 16.52
C PHE A 373 16.84 9.77 16.07
N ALA A 374 18.04 10.33 16.28
CA ALA A 374 19.29 9.66 15.95
C ALA A 374 19.44 8.30 16.70
N ALA A 375 19.09 8.26 17.98
CA ALA A 375 19.10 7.03 18.78
C ALA A 375 18.10 5.99 18.26
N MET A 376 16.88 6.44 17.85
CA MET A 376 15.87 5.56 17.25
C MET A 376 16.38 4.96 15.94
N VAL A 377 16.91 5.75 15.03
CA VAL A 377 17.48 5.28 13.76
C VAL A 377 18.61 4.28 14.03
N ALA A 378 19.52 4.58 14.96
CA ALA A 378 20.63 3.68 15.33
C ALA A 378 20.13 2.33 15.88
N SER A 379 19.00 2.31 16.61
CA SER A 379 18.42 1.08 17.14
C SER A 379 17.86 0.13 16.08
N LEU A 380 17.53 0.66 14.90
CA LEU A 380 17.01 -0.09 13.74
C LEU A 380 18.13 -0.55 12.80
N ALA A 381 19.36 -0.10 13.01
CA ALA A 381 20.49 -0.49 12.17
C ALA A 381 20.69 -2.02 12.18
N PRO A 382 21.03 -2.63 11.05
CA PRO A 382 21.29 -4.05 10.99
C PRO A 382 22.42 -4.43 11.94
N LYS A 383 22.20 -5.50 12.72
CA LYS A 383 23.25 -6.03 13.60
C LYS A 383 24.37 -6.56 12.73
N GLN A 384 25.58 -6.03 12.90
CA GLN A 384 26.75 -6.61 12.24
C GLN A 384 26.83 -8.09 12.62
N LYS A 385 26.75 -8.99 11.62
CA LYS A 385 27.09 -10.40 11.82
C LYS A 385 28.57 -10.43 12.28
N ARG A 386 28.79 -10.80 13.54
CA ARG A 386 30.12 -11.07 14.07
C ARG A 386 30.67 -12.34 13.43
#